data_9798422c05b697afe48f910dd98dda9e
#
_entry.id   9798422c05b697afe48f910dd98dda9e
#
_cell.length_a   1.000
_cell.length_b   1.000
_cell.length_c   1.000
_cell.angle_alpha   90.00
_cell.angle_beta   90.00
_cell.angle_gamma   90.00
#
_symmetry.space_group_name_H-M   'P 1'
#
loop_
_entity.id
_entity.type
_entity.pdbx_description
1 polymer ?
#
loop_
_entity_poly.entity_id
_entity_poly.type
_entity_poly.pdbx_seq_one_letter_code
_entity_poly.pdbx_strand_id
1 'polypeptide(L)'
;EESPNLKNIFLDCGCTSKEELEALGIHVGSVVTYEDEFMILNHRYYVGRALDNRAGGFMIAEVARLLKENKQKLPFGLYIVNSVQEEIGLRGAEMIADWIKPNVAIVTDVTHDTQTPMINKITQGDLACGKGPVVSYAPAVQINLNRQLIDVAQKNDIPFQRQASSRFTGTDTDAFAYSNGGVPSALISLPLRYMHTTVEMVHKEDVDNVIRLIYETLLTIEDGQDFRSFTK
;
A
#
# COMPACT_ATOMS: atom_id res chain seq x y z
N GLU A 1 19.40 -31.93 -0.14
CA GLU A 1 18.13 -31.41 -0.74
C GLU A 1 18.37 -29.96 -1.12
N GLU A 2 18.06 -29.57 -2.35
CA GLU A 2 18.13 -28.18 -2.78
C GLU A 2 16.87 -27.43 -2.31
N SER A 3 17.04 -26.17 -1.92
CA SER A 3 15.89 -25.33 -1.61
C SER A 3 15.04 -25.07 -2.85
N PRO A 4 13.71 -25.04 -2.75
CA PRO A 4 12.83 -24.72 -3.86
C PRO A 4 13.20 -23.36 -4.49
N ASN A 5 13.31 -23.35 -5.80
CA ASN A 5 13.53 -22.13 -6.59
C ASN A 5 12.86 -22.29 -7.97
N LEU A 6 12.73 -21.21 -8.73
CA LEU A 6 12.04 -21.22 -10.04
C LEU A 6 12.62 -22.21 -11.06
N LYS A 7 13.84 -22.73 -10.86
CA LYS A 7 14.47 -23.70 -11.77
C LYS A 7 14.16 -25.15 -11.42
N ASN A 8 13.70 -25.41 -10.19
CA ASN A 8 13.49 -26.76 -9.68
C ASN A 8 12.07 -27.02 -9.14
N ILE A 9 11.12 -26.11 -9.42
CA ILE A 9 9.70 -26.31 -9.14
C ILE A 9 8.93 -26.55 -10.44
N PHE A 10 7.94 -27.42 -10.37
CA PHE A 10 7.12 -27.83 -11.51
C PHE A 10 5.64 -27.77 -11.11
N LEU A 11 4.79 -27.39 -12.06
CA LEU A 11 3.36 -27.58 -11.96
C LEU A 11 2.97 -28.82 -12.75
N ASP A 12 2.45 -29.83 -12.06
CA ASP A 12 1.90 -31.01 -12.69
C ASP A 12 0.39 -30.85 -12.87
N CYS A 13 -0.05 -30.79 -14.11
CA CYS A 13 -1.47 -30.70 -14.49
C CYS A 13 -2.08 -32.06 -14.86
N GLY A 14 -1.35 -33.17 -14.66
CA GLY A 14 -1.78 -34.49 -15.05
C GLY A 14 -1.75 -34.74 -16.56
N CYS A 15 -1.15 -33.86 -17.36
CA CYS A 15 -1.02 -34.01 -18.81
C CYS A 15 0.19 -34.81 -19.18
N THR A 16 0.07 -35.64 -20.25
CA THR A 16 1.14 -36.47 -20.76
C THR A 16 1.79 -35.93 -22.04
N SER A 17 1.17 -34.86 -22.62
CA SER A 17 1.68 -34.21 -23.82
C SER A 17 1.43 -32.70 -23.79
N LYS A 18 2.14 -31.98 -24.68
CA LYS A 18 1.95 -30.56 -24.89
C LYS A 18 0.55 -30.23 -25.43
N GLU A 19 0.05 -31.07 -26.32
CA GLU A 19 -1.27 -30.91 -26.94
C GLU A 19 -2.39 -31.02 -25.91
N GLU A 20 -2.27 -31.96 -24.95
CA GLU A 20 -3.20 -32.03 -23.81
C GLU A 20 -3.14 -30.78 -22.95
N LEU A 21 -1.96 -30.24 -22.68
CA LEU A 21 -1.77 -29.04 -21.91
C LEU A 21 -2.40 -27.82 -22.60
N GLU A 22 -2.16 -27.70 -23.92
CA GLU A 22 -2.75 -26.62 -24.74
C GLU A 22 -4.28 -26.74 -24.83
N ALA A 23 -4.83 -27.95 -24.84
CA ALA A 23 -6.27 -28.19 -24.81
C ALA A 23 -6.92 -27.74 -23.50
N LEU A 24 -6.17 -27.68 -22.39
CA LEU A 24 -6.61 -27.06 -21.13
C LEU A 24 -6.49 -25.52 -21.14
N GLY A 25 -6.01 -24.92 -22.23
CA GLY A 25 -5.77 -23.47 -22.32
C GLY A 25 -4.46 -23.02 -21.66
N ILE A 26 -3.59 -23.94 -21.29
CA ILE A 26 -2.31 -23.63 -20.62
C ILE A 26 -1.20 -23.54 -21.66
N HIS A 27 -0.45 -22.45 -21.65
CA HIS A 27 0.63 -22.19 -22.60
C HIS A 27 1.78 -21.42 -21.95
N VAL A 28 2.88 -21.24 -22.67
CA VAL A 28 3.99 -20.38 -22.21
C VAL A 28 3.49 -18.96 -21.95
N GLY A 29 3.67 -18.46 -20.74
CA GLY A 29 3.15 -17.18 -20.29
C GLY A 29 1.85 -17.26 -19.47
N SER A 30 1.27 -18.46 -19.32
CA SER A 30 0.14 -18.63 -18.38
C SER A 30 0.58 -18.36 -16.94
N VAL A 31 -0.22 -17.59 -16.23
CA VAL A 31 0.02 -17.29 -14.83
C VAL A 31 -0.44 -18.45 -13.95
N VAL A 32 0.39 -18.80 -12.97
CA VAL A 32 0.09 -19.83 -11.98
C VAL A 32 -0.07 -19.17 -10.62
N THR A 33 -1.20 -19.41 -9.96
CA THR A 33 -1.46 -18.93 -8.61
C THR A 33 -1.89 -20.10 -7.73
N TYR A 34 -1.65 -19.97 -6.42
CA TYR A 34 -2.21 -20.91 -5.47
C TYR A 34 -3.73 -20.71 -5.35
N GLU A 35 -4.45 -21.80 -5.08
CA GLU A 35 -5.81 -21.71 -4.60
C GLU A 35 -5.80 -21.05 -3.21
N ASP A 36 -6.64 -20.04 -3.03
CA ASP A 36 -6.71 -19.26 -1.81
C ASP A 36 -8.14 -18.81 -1.54
N GLU A 37 -8.44 -18.60 -0.28
CA GLU A 37 -9.71 -18.07 0.17
C GLU A 37 -9.50 -16.80 1.00
N PHE A 38 -10.46 -15.88 0.89
CA PHE A 38 -10.56 -14.76 1.80
C PHE A 38 -11.40 -15.17 3.01
N MET A 39 -10.88 -14.94 4.21
CA MET A 39 -11.60 -15.23 5.45
C MET A 39 -11.50 -14.12 6.47
N ILE A 40 -12.43 -14.13 7.42
CA ILE A 40 -12.37 -13.28 8.61
C ILE A 40 -11.97 -14.15 9.80
N LEU A 41 -10.75 -13.92 10.30
CA LEU A 41 -10.21 -14.66 11.44
C LEU A 41 -10.55 -13.93 12.74
N ASN A 42 -11.10 -14.67 13.69
CA ASN A 42 -11.43 -14.18 15.04
C ASN A 42 -12.19 -12.84 15.04
N HIS A 43 -13.07 -12.62 14.07
CA HIS A 43 -13.87 -11.40 13.85
C HIS A 43 -13.07 -10.09 13.70
N ARG A 44 -11.73 -10.13 13.77
CA ARG A 44 -10.83 -8.97 13.82
C ARG A 44 -9.93 -8.82 12.62
N TYR A 45 -9.61 -9.92 11.95
CA TYR A 45 -8.61 -9.89 10.89
C TYR A 45 -9.20 -10.31 9.56
N TYR A 46 -8.81 -9.62 8.52
CA TYR A 46 -8.93 -10.11 7.15
C TYR A 46 -7.70 -10.94 6.83
N VAL A 47 -7.92 -12.12 6.28
CA VAL A 47 -6.85 -13.05 5.87
C VAL A 47 -7.08 -13.46 4.44
N GLY A 48 -6.03 -13.42 3.63
CA GLY A 48 -6.08 -13.80 2.22
C GLY A 48 -4.76 -13.50 1.52
N ARG A 49 -4.67 -13.94 0.28
CA ARG A 49 -3.52 -13.64 -0.57
C ARG A 49 -3.60 -12.21 -1.12
N ALA A 50 -2.45 -11.59 -1.33
CA ALA A 50 -2.31 -10.29 -1.99
C ALA A 50 -3.17 -9.19 -1.33
N LEU A 51 -3.29 -9.21 0.01
CA LEU A 51 -3.73 -8.03 0.74
C LEU A 51 -2.70 -6.91 0.58
N ASP A 52 -1.47 -7.27 0.32
CA ASP A 52 -0.40 -6.50 -0.28
C ASP A 52 -0.55 -6.49 -1.83
N ASN A 53 -1.01 -5.38 -2.46
CA ASN A 53 -1.65 -4.26 -1.78
C ASN A 53 -3.08 -4.04 -2.31
N ARG A 54 -3.87 -5.11 -2.44
CA ARG A 54 -5.31 -5.00 -2.76
C ARG A 54 -6.09 -4.30 -1.64
N ALA A 55 -5.59 -4.39 -0.40
CA ALA A 55 -6.17 -3.63 0.71
C ALA A 55 -6.05 -2.12 0.46
N GLY A 56 -4.91 -1.63 -0.04
CA GLY A 56 -4.72 -0.24 -0.44
C GLY A 56 -5.70 0.19 -1.52
N GLY A 57 -5.85 -0.62 -2.56
CA GLY A 57 -6.84 -0.38 -3.62
C GLY A 57 -8.27 -0.23 -3.08
N PHE A 58 -8.66 -1.09 -2.14
CA PHE A 58 -9.94 -0.98 -1.44
C PHE A 58 -10.04 0.33 -0.63
N MET A 59 -9.01 0.65 0.16
CA MET A 59 -9.01 1.83 1.04
C MET A 59 -9.18 3.14 0.25
N ILE A 60 -8.46 3.31 -0.85
CA ILE A 60 -8.58 4.52 -1.67
C ILE A 60 -9.94 4.60 -2.40
N ALA A 61 -10.51 3.47 -2.80
CA ALA A 61 -11.86 3.43 -3.37
C ALA A 61 -12.92 3.84 -2.33
N GLU A 62 -12.79 3.38 -1.08
CA GLU A 62 -13.67 3.77 0.03
C GLU A 62 -13.56 5.26 0.37
N VAL A 63 -12.38 5.85 0.33
CA VAL A 63 -12.20 7.31 0.47
C VAL A 63 -13.00 8.05 -0.60
N ALA A 64 -12.90 7.64 -1.86
CA ALA A 64 -13.67 8.25 -2.95
C ALA A 64 -15.19 8.09 -2.75
N ARG A 65 -15.63 6.90 -2.30
CA ARG A 65 -17.05 6.63 -1.99
C ARG A 65 -17.54 7.56 -0.89
N LEU A 66 -16.81 7.70 0.22
CA LEU A 66 -17.16 8.57 1.34
C LEU A 66 -17.22 10.05 0.94
N LEU A 67 -16.27 10.55 0.17
CA LEU A 67 -16.29 11.91 -0.36
C LEU A 67 -17.55 12.18 -1.18
N LYS A 68 -17.93 11.23 -2.05
CA LYS A 68 -19.13 11.33 -2.87
C LYS A 68 -20.42 11.28 -2.04
N GLU A 69 -20.55 10.33 -1.11
CA GLU A 69 -21.74 10.17 -0.28
C GLU A 69 -21.96 11.35 0.66
N ASN A 70 -20.89 11.85 1.26
CA ASN A 70 -20.93 13.04 2.12
C ASN A 70 -20.96 14.36 1.33
N LYS A 71 -21.05 14.30 -0.01
CA LYS A 71 -21.12 15.47 -0.90
C LYS A 71 -19.99 16.48 -0.66
N GLN A 72 -18.81 15.98 -0.30
CA GLN A 72 -17.64 16.82 -0.04
C GLN A 72 -17.15 17.42 -1.38
N LYS A 73 -16.80 18.70 -1.33
CA LYS A 73 -16.19 19.41 -2.45
C LYS A 73 -14.76 19.75 -2.05
N LEU A 74 -13.82 19.12 -2.69
CA LEU A 74 -12.40 19.45 -2.52
C LEU A 74 -12.04 20.66 -3.39
N PRO A 75 -11.17 21.57 -2.93
CA PRO A 75 -10.75 22.72 -3.71
C PRO A 75 -9.70 22.38 -4.80
N PHE A 76 -9.43 21.10 -5.04
CA PHE A 76 -8.44 20.58 -5.99
C PHE A 76 -8.98 19.33 -6.69
N GLY A 77 -8.33 18.94 -7.79
CA GLY A 77 -8.60 17.67 -8.48
C GLY A 77 -8.02 16.49 -7.70
N LEU A 78 -8.85 15.48 -7.42
CA LEU A 78 -8.42 14.23 -6.79
C LEU A 78 -8.38 13.11 -7.82
N TYR A 79 -7.24 12.45 -7.93
CA TYR A 79 -7.05 11.24 -8.70
C TYR A 79 -6.93 10.05 -7.76
N ILE A 80 -7.78 9.05 -7.93
CA ILE A 80 -7.68 7.77 -7.24
C ILE A 80 -6.94 6.82 -8.19
N VAL A 81 -5.76 6.41 -7.79
CA VAL A 81 -4.85 5.63 -8.64
C VAL A 81 -4.61 4.26 -8.02
N ASN A 82 -4.92 3.22 -8.75
CA ASN A 82 -4.50 1.86 -8.45
C ASN A 82 -3.42 1.47 -9.46
N SER A 83 -2.16 1.70 -9.10
CA SER A 83 -1.00 1.46 -9.95
C SER A 83 -0.72 -0.03 -10.13
N VAL A 84 0.00 -0.38 -11.18
CA VAL A 84 0.40 -1.75 -11.48
C VAL A 84 1.91 -1.90 -11.31
N GLN A 85 2.36 -3.14 -11.12
CA GLN A 85 3.78 -3.50 -11.14
C GLN A 85 4.61 -2.78 -10.04
N GLU A 86 4.02 -2.58 -8.88
CA GLU A 86 4.75 -2.08 -7.71
C GLU A 86 5.86 -3.07 -7.34
N GLU A 87 5.53 -4.35 -7.15
CA GLU A 87 6.35 -5.47 -6.71
C GLU A 87 7.57 -5.77 -7.61
N ILE A 88 7.60 -5.21 -8.81
CA ILE A 88 8.67 -5.43 -9.78
C ILE A 88 9.36 -4.14 -10.22
N GLY A 89 9.24 -3.09 -9.41
CA GLY A 89 10.00 -1.84 -9.56
C GLY A 89 9.16 -0.60 -9.82
N LEU A 90 7.97 -0.46 -9.18
CA LEU A 90 7.17 0.77 -9.11
C LEU A 90 6.72 1.33 -10.48
N ARG A 91 6.60 0.47 -11.51
CA ARG A 91 6.48 0.89 -12.92
C ARG A 91 5.21 1.70 -13.20
N GLY A 92 4.09 1.26 -12.62
CA GLY A 92 2.82 1.96 -12.78
C GLY A 92 2.84 3.35 -12.15
N ALA A 93 3.42 3.48 -10.97
CA ALA A 93 3.56 4.75 -10.27
C ALA A 93 4.47 5.73 -11.03
N GLU A 94 5.60 5.27 -11.57
CA GLU A 94 6.48 6.09 -12.43
C GLU A 94 5.71 6.66 -13.62
N MET A 95 4.99 5.82 -14.35
CA MET A 95 4.22 6.23 -15.53
C MET A 95 3.08 7.20 -15.19
N ILE A 96 2.35 6.94 -14.12
CA ILE A 96 1.23 7.77 -13.68
C ILE A 96 1.73 9.12 -13.14
N ALA A 97 2.83 9.14 -12.41
CA ALA A 97 3.44 10.36 -11.93
C ALA A 97 3.79 11.31 -13.10
N ASP A 98 4.38 10.77 -14.15
CA ASP A 98 4.73 11.55 -15.35
C ASP A 98 3.51 12.02 -16.16
N TRP A 99 2.45 11.20 -16.17
CA TRP A 99 1.25 11.53 -16.92
C TRP A 99 0.36 12.55 -16.21
N ILE A 100 0.07 12.33 -14.90
CA ILE A 100 -0.80 13.21 -14.10
C ILE A 100 -0.04 14.48 -13.68
N LYS A 101 1.26 14.37 -13.38
CA LYS A 101 2.09 15.43 -12.79
C LYS A 101 1.44 16.03 -11.53
N PRO A 102 1.17 15.21 -10.51
CA PRO A 102 0.45 15.65 -9.34
C PRO A 102 1.24 16.68 -8.55
N ASN A 103 0.54 17.57 -7.85
CA ASN A 103 1.14 18.52 -6.91
C ASN A 103 1.45 17.88 -5.55
N VAL A 104 0.72 16.82 -5.20
CA VAL A 104 0.84 16.08 -3.94
C VAL A 104 0.49 14.62 -4.20
N ALA A 105 1.17 13.69 -3.54
CA ALA A 105 0.83 12.27 -3.54
C ALA A 105 0.67 11.75 -2.10
N ILE A 106 -0.42 11.06 -1.83
CA ILE A 106 -0.62 10.29 -0.61
C ILE A 106 -0.69 8.82 -1.04
N VAL A 107 0.32 8.06 -0.65
CA VAL A 107 0.46 6.65 -1.03
C VAL A 107 0.06 5.78 0.15
N THR A 108 -0.69 4.72 -0.14
CA THR A 108 -0.97 3.66 0.82
C THR A 108 -0.24 2.41 0.42
N ASP A 109 0.37 1.78 1.38
CA ASP A 109 1.03 0.49 1.21
C ASP A 109 0.90 -0.35 2.47
N VAL A 110 1.60 -1.46 2.55
CA VAL A 110 1.69 -2.29 3.75
C VAL A 110 3.05 -2.15 4.42
N THR A 111 3.16 -2.59 5.65
CA THR A 111 4.43 -2.75 6.36
C THR A 111 4.34 -3.93 7.32
N HIS A 112 5.48 -4.49 7.71
CA HIS A 112 5.51 -5.63 8.61
C HIS A 112 4.90 -5.33 9.99
N ASP A 113 3.91 -6.13 10.40
CA ASP A 113 3.62 -6.32 11.83
C ASP A 113 4.81 -7.05 12.47
N THR A 114 5.55 -6.36 13.31
CA THR A 114 6.75 -6.89 13.95
C THR A 114 6.49 -7.81 15.13
N GLN A 115 5.21 -8.07 15.45
CA GLN A 115 4.80 -9.17 16.31
C GLN A 115 4.75 -10.50 15.55
N THR A 116 4.86 -10.45 14.21
CA THR A 116 4.97 -11.65 13.37
C THR A 116 6.26 -12.40 13.71
N PRO A 117 6.22 -13.74 13.92
CA PRO A 117 7.42 -14.52 14.14
C PRO A 117 8.48 -14.27 13.06
N MET A 118 9.75 -14.20 13.46
CA MET A 118 10.94 -13.98 12.61
C MET A 118 11.10 -12.55 12.06
N ILE A 119 10.20 -11.62 12.31
CA ILE A 119 10.40 -10.21 11.96
C ILE A 119 11.18 -9.51 13.09
N ASN A 120 12.31 -8.91 12.75
CA ASN A 120 13.22 -8.31 13.72
C ASN A 120 12.80 -6.87 14.05
N LYS A 121 12.33 -6.64 15.27
CA LYS A 121 11.95 -5.32 15.77
C LYS A 121 13.08 -4.29 15.79
N ILE A 122 14.33 -4.72 15.94
CA ILE A 122 15.48 -3.81 15.97
C ILE A 122 15.67 -3.13 14.61
N THR A 123 15.37 -3.84 13.52
CA THR A 123 15.56 -3.35 12.16
C THR A 123 14.30 -2.78 11.55
N GLN A 124 13.11 -3.28 11.95
CA GLN A 124 11.82 -2.92 11.34
C GLN A 124 10.97 -1.97 12.20
N GLY A 125 11.35 -1.72 13.44
CA GLY A 125 10.57 -0.94 14.40
C GLY A 125 9.63 -1.80 15.24
N ASP A 126 8.87 -1.19 16.14
CA ASP A 126 7.88 -1.88 16.97
C ASP A 126 6.46 -1.53 16.49
N LEU A 127 5.98 -2.29 15.52
CA LEU A 127 4.72 -2.09 14.85
C LEU A 127 3.79 -3.29 15.07
N ALA A 128 2.50 -3.05 15.18
CA ALA A 128 1.53 -4.10 15.41
C ALA A 128 0.18 -3.83 14.74
N CYS A 129 -0.43 -4.88 14.22
CA CYS A 129 -1.83 -4.88 13.82
C CYS A 129 -2.74 -4.49 14.99
N GLY A 130 -3.79 -3.71 14.74
CA GLY A 130 -4.72 -3.22 15.75
C GLY A 130 -4.22 -1.99 16.53
N LYS A 131 -3.12 -1.37 16.09
CA LYS A 131 -2.57 -0.15 16.68
C LYS A 131 -2.68 1.07 15.77
N GLY A 132 -3.42 0.95 14.69
CA GLY A 132 -3.64 1.98 13.69
C GLY A 132 -2.60 2.00 12.56
N PRO A 133 -2.85 2.84 11.54
CA PRO A 133 -1.95 3.03 10.42
C PRO A 133 -0.55 3.46 10.85
N VAL A 134 0.43 3.16 10.01
CA VAL A 134 1.82 3.57 10.21
C VAL A 134 2.12 4.77 9.32
N VAL A 135 2.49 5.88 9.94
CA VAL A 135 2.96 7.08 9.25
C VAL A 135 4.48 6.99 9.13
N SER A 136 4.96 7.00 7.90
CA SER A 136 6.38 6.73 7.60
C SER A 136 7.20 8.01 7.55
N TYR A 137 8.48 7.90 7.97
CA TYR A 137 9.52 8.91 7.78
C TYR A 137 10.60 8.31 6.88
N ALA A 138 10.86 8.94 5.75
CA ALA A 138 11.87 8.51 4.80
C ALA A 138 12.34 9.71 3.95
N PRO A 139 13.45 9.63 3.22
CA PRO A 139 13.86 10.68 2.30
C PRO A 139 12.80 11.05 1.25
N ALA A 140 12.00 10.09 0.81
CA ALA A 140 10.89 10.29 -0.13
C ALA A 140 9.66 10.95 0.51
N VAL A 141 9.57 11.00 1.84
CA VAL A 141 8.40 11.54 2.54
C VAL A 141 8.59 13.02 2.86
N GLN A 142 7.61 13.83 2.41
CA GLN A 142 7.64 15.28 2.63
C GLN A 142 7.16 15.61 4.04
N ILE A 143 8.01 16.27 4.81
CA ILE A 143 7.82 16.48 6.25
C ILE A 143 6.59 17.35 6.58
N ASN A 144 6.27 18.35 5.76
CA ASN A 144 5.14 19.25 6.01
C ASN A 144 3.82 18.51 5.78
N LEU A 145 3.72 17.70 4.73
CA LEU A 145 2.56 16.84 4.48
C LEU A 145 2.41 15.79 5.59
N ASN A 146 3.53 15.21 6.02
CA ASN A 146 3.55 14.23 7.10
C ASN A 146 3.09 14.81 8.45
N ARG A 147 3.48 16.05 8.76
CA ARG A 147 3.00 16.77 9.94
C ARG A 147 1.48 16.97 9.89
N GLN A 148 0.96 17.41 8.74
CA GLN A 148 -0.49 17.58 8.58
C GLN A 148 -1.25 16.25 8.80
N LEU A 149 -0.77 15.14 8.27
CA LEU A 149 -1.32 13.82 8.54
C LEU A 149 -1.37 13.50 10.03
N ILE A 150 -0.28 13.76 10.76
CA ILE A 150 -0.18 13.51 12.19
C ILE A 150 -1.13 14.43 12.98
N ASP A 151 -1.18 15.71 12.63
CA ASP A 151 -2.07 16.67 13.27
C ASP A 151 -3.55 16.29 13.07
N VAL A 152 -3.89 15.83 11.87
CA VAL A 152 -5.23 15.31 11.56
C VAL A 152 -5.54 14.04 12.37
N ALA A 153 -4.59 13.10 12.45
CA ALA A 153 -4.77 11.89 13.25
C ALA A 153 -5.04 12.23 14.72
N GLN A 154 -4.24 13.12 15.30
CA GLN A 154 -4.40 13.55 16.69
C GLN A 154 -5.72 14.29 16.93
N LYS A 155 -6.09 15.23 16.05
CA LYS A 155 -7.32 16.00 16.16
C LYS A 155 -8.58 15.15 16.09
N ASN A 156 -8.51 14.05 15.36
CA ASN A 156 -9.66 13.16 15.14
C ASN A 156 -9.60 11.86 15.98
N ASP A 157 -8.70 11.76 16.96
CA ASP A 157 -8.51 10.57 17.79
C ASP A 157 -8.31 9.28 16.95
N ILE A 158 -7.54 9.39 15.85
CA ILE A 158 -7.16 8.24 15.04
C ILE A 158 -5.85 7.69 15.60
N PRO A 159 -5.83 6.44 16.07
CA PRO A 159 -4.59 5.83 16.52
C PRO A 159 -3.61 5.70 15.35
N PHE A 160 -2.32 5.89 15.58
CA PHE A 160 -1.30 5.70 14.56
C PHE A 160 0.04 5.32 15.15
N GLN A 161 0.87 4.71 14.34
CA GLN A 161 2.21 4.30 14.67
C GLN A 161 3.22 5.06 13.79
N ARG A 162 4.50 5.00 14.12
CA ARG A 162 5.56 5.65 13.34
C ARG A 162 6.62 4.65 12.94
N GLN A 163 7.10 4.77 11.70
CA GLN A 163 8.21 4.00 11.17
C GLN A 163 9.20 4.94 10.47
N ALA A 164 10.47 4.58 10.46
CA ALA A 164 11.49 5.33 9.74
C ALA A 164 12.31 4.42 8.83
N SER A 165 12.58 4.90 7.63
CA SER A 165 13.48 4.29 6.65
C SER A 165 14.61 5.25 6.30
N SER A 166 15.83 4.75 6.23
CA SER A 166 17.01 5.61 6.02
C SER A 166 17.29 5.94 4.55
N ARG A 167 16.76 5.18 3.61
CA ARG A 167 17.04 5.32 2.17
C ARG A 167 15.80 5.29 1.31
N PHE A 168 15.13 4.17 1.26
CA PHE A 168 13.95 3.91 0.41
C PHE A 168 12.76 3.52 1.28
N THR A 169 11.57 3.86 0.81
CA THR A 169 10.33 3.33 1.39
C THR A 169 10.08 1.91 0.91
N GLY A 170 10.55 1.56 -0.29
CA GLY A 170 10.25 0.33 -0.98
C GLY A 170 8.81 0.26 -1.47
N THR A 171 8.21 1.43 -1.75
CA THR A 171 6.80 1.58 -2.17
C THR A 171 6.69 2.59 -3.30
N ASP A 172 5.53 2.70 -3.91
CA ASP A 172 5.23 3.71 -4.95
C ASP A 172 5.52 5.15 -4.51
N THR A 173 5.69 5.42 -3.21
CA THR A 173 6.10 6.73 -2.70
C THR A 173 7.42 7.19 -3.29
N ASP A 174 8.39 6.27 -3.46
CA ASP A 174 9.69 6.60 -4.04
C ASP A 174 9.56 7.07 -5.49
N ALA A 175 8.68 6.46 -6.28
CA ALA A 175 8.42 6.86 -7.65
C ALA A 175 7.80 8.26 -7.75
N PHE A 176 6.79 8.56 -6.95
CA PHE A 176 6.18 9.90 -6.92
C PHE A 176 7.15 10.96 -6.42
N ALA A 177 7.82 10.71 -5.29
CA ALA A 177 8.68 11.70 -4.64
C ALA A 177 9.82 12.19 -5.54
N TYR A 178 10.36 11.32 -6.41
CA TYR A 178 11.47 11.66 -7.30
C TYR A 178 11.06 11.99 -8.73
N SER A 179 9.77 12.08 -9.02
CA SER A 179 9.23 12.49 -10.32
C SER A 179 9.04 14.01 -10.43
N ASN A 180 8.95 14.53 -11.66
CA ASN A 180 8.55 15.91 -11.98
C ASN A 180 9.24 17.01 -11.16
N GLY A 181 10.51 16.82 -10.79
CA GLY A 181 11.27 17.77 -9.98
C GLY A 181 10.97 17.71 -8.47
N GLY A 182 10.31 16.65 -8.02
CA GLY A 182 9.97 16.39 -6.62
C GLY A 182 8.50 16.65 -6.32
N VAL A 183 7.72 15.56 -6.22
CA VAL A 183 6.32 15.62 -5.78
C VAL A 183 6.26 15.43 -4.27
N PRO A 184 5.73 16.39 -3.50
CA PRO A 184 5.48 16.21 -2.07
C PRO A 184 4.66 14.95 -1.83
N SER A 185 5.27 13.94 -1.20
CA SER A 185 4.67 12.61 -1.04
C SER A 185 4.60 12.23 0.43
N ALA A 186 3.57 11.49 0.80
CA ALA A 186 3.42 10.86 2.09
C ALA A 186 3.09 9.38 1.93
N LEU A 187 3.51 8.58 2.93
CA LEU A 187 3.25 7.16 2.98
C LEU A 187 2.48 6.82 4.26
N ILE A 188 1.33 6.19 4.08
CA ILE A 188 0.50 5.63 5.14
C ILE A 188 0.46 4.12 4.92
N SER A 189 1.11 3.36 5.80
CA SER A 189 1.18 1.91 5.66
C SER A 189 0.21 1.19 6.59
N LEU A 190 -0.34 0.09 6.11
CA LEU A 190 -1.20 -0.81 6.87
C LEU A 190 -0.32 -1.91 7.48
N PRO A 191 -0.30 -2.11 8.81
CA PRO A 191 0.42 -3.24 9.40
C PRO A 191 -0.12 -4.57 8.86
N LEU A 192 0.76 -5.42 8.39
CA LEU A 192 0.42 -6.69 7.74
C LEU A 192 1.32 -7.81 8.27
N ARG A 193 0.73 -8.95 8.52
CA ARG A 193 1.42 -10.18 8.94
C ARG A 193 1.56 -11.12 7.76
N TYR A 194 2.66 -11.87 7.75
CA TYR A 194 2.94 -12.90 6.74
C TYR A 194 2.99 -12.36 5.31
N MET A 195 3.57 -11.17 5.12
CA MET A 195 3.74 -10.51 3.83
C MET A 195 4.31 -11.45 2.77
N HIS A 196 3.81 -11.32 1.54
CA HIS A 196 4.19 -12.15 0.39
C HIS A 196 3.89 -13.65 0.56
N THR A 197 2.84 -13.98 1.30
CA THR A 197 2.33 -15.35 1.44
C THR A 197 0.87 -15.45 1.02
N THR A 198 0.34 -16.68 0.99
CA THR A 198 -1.09 -16.92 0.70
C THR A 198 -2.00 -16.63 1.88
N VAL A 199 -1.46 -16.29 3.04
CA VAL A 199 -2.18 -16.09 4.30
C VAL A 199 -1.83 -14.75 4.95
N GLU A 200 -1.65 -13.73 4.14
CA GLU A 200 -1.47 -12.37 4.62
C GLU A 200 -2.63 -11.95 5.52
N MET A 201 -2.34 -11.16 6.54
CA MET A 201 -3.33 -10.83 7.54
C MET A 201 -3.22 -9.37 7.97
N VAL A 202 -4.34 -8.65 7.95
CA VAL A 202 -4.47 -7.26 8.40
C VAL A 202 -5.59 -7.10 9.41
N HIS A 203 -5.49 -6.12 10.31
CA HIS A 203 -6.54 -5.84 11.27
C HIS A 203 -7.62 -4.96 10.65
N LYS A 204 -8.89 -5.28 10.87
CA LYS A 204 -10.03 -4.56 10.30
C LYS A 204 -10.05 -3.08 10.67
N GLU A 205 -9.85 -2.77 11.96
CA GLU A 205 -9.85 -1.39 12.45
C GLU A 205 -8.70 -0.56 11.89
N ASP A 206 -7.55 -1.19 11.56
CA ASP A 206 -6.44 -0.47 10.92
C ASP A 206 -6.83 -0.05 9.50
N VAL A 207 -7.55 -0.91 8.76
CA VAL A 207 -8.09 -0.57 7.43
C VAL A 207 -9.03 0.64 7.54
N ASP A 208 -9.98 0.59 8.48
CA ASP A 208 -10.92 1.69 8.71
C ASP A 208 -10.19 2.99 9.12
N ASN A 209 -9.15 2.88 9.94
CA ASN A 209 -8.36 4.02 10.39
C ASN A 209 -7.50 4.63 9.27
N VAL A 210 -6.97 3.83 8.32
CA VAL A 210 -6.29 4.35 7.12
C VAL A 210 -7.28 5.15 6.28
N ILE A 211 -8.44 4.58 5.99
CA ILE A 211 -9.51 5.25 5.21
C ILE A 211 -9.87 6.58 5.86
N ARG A 212 -10.11 6.56 7.17
CA ARG A 212 -10.48 7.75 7.93
C ARG A 212 -9.36 8.80 7.92
N LEU A 213 -8.11 8.40 8.11
CA LEU A 213 -6.97 9.30 8.11
C LEU A 213 -6.80 10.01 6.76
N ILE A 214 -6.90 9.27 5.66
CA ILE A 214 -6.81 9.87 4.31
C ILE A 214 -7.99 10.80 4.08
N TYR A 215 -9.22 10.35 4.36
CA TYR A 215 -10.43 11.15 4.18
C TYR A 215 -10.36 12.48 4.94
N GLU A 216 -10.08 12.45 6.24
CA GLU A 216 -9.98 13.64 7.06
C GLU A 216 -8.82 14.55 6.62
N THR A 217 -7.69 13.98 6.19
CA THR A 217 -6.56 14.76 5.66
C THR A 217 -6.93 15.51 4.40
N LEU A 218 -7.61 14.86 3.44
CA LEU A 218 -8.05 15.51 2.20
C LEU A 218 -8.96 16.71 2.47
N LEU A 219 -9.78 16.65 3.52
CA LEU A 219 -10.65 17.77 3.90
C LEU A 219 -9.92 18.97 4.52
N THR A 220 -8.64 18.79 4.89
CA THR A 220 -7.82 19.89 5.47
C THR A 220 -6.86 20.53 4.49
N ILE A 221 -6.71 19.97 3.29
CA ILE A 221 -5.83 20.54 2.26
C ILE A 221 -6.54 21.73 1.59
N GLU A 222 -5.87 22.88 1.59
CA GLU A 222 -6.39 24.12 1.04
C GLU A 222 -6.02 24.27 -0.46
N ASP A 223 -6.75 25.14 -1.17
CA ASP A 223 -6.43 25.49 -2.55
C ASP A 223 -5.04 26.14 -2.64
N GLY A 224 -4.21 25.65 -3.55
CA GLY A 224 -2.86 26.17 -3.75
C GLY A 224 -1.88 25.87 -2.62
N GLN A 225 -2.25 25.05 -1.64
CA GLN A 225 -1.34 24.67 -0.55
C GLN A 225 -0.08 24.00 -1.11
N ASP A 226 1.08 24.58 -0.78
CA ASP A 226 2.39 24.05 -1.19
C ASP A 226 3.09 23.36 -0.02
N PHE A 227 3.35 22.09 -0.16
CA PHE A 227 4.04 21.28 0.85
C PHE A 227 5.57 21.25 0.66
N ARG A 228 6.09 21.81 -0.42
CA ARG A 228 7.53 21.83 -0.68
C ARG A 228 8.28 22.62 0.38
N SER A 229 9.50 22.19 0.66
CA SER A 229 10.37 22.88 1.63
C SER A 229 10.96 24.18 1.10
N PHE A 230 10.89 24.40 -0.22
CA PHE A 230 11.43 25.56 -0.90
C PHE A 230 10.28 26.44 -1.39
N THR A 231 9.70 27.21 -0.51
CA THR A 231 8.86 28.35 -0.92
C THR A 231 9.76 29.52 -1.24
N LYS A 232 9.55 30.10 -2.44
CA LYS A 232 10.20 31.35 -2.82
C LYS A 232 9.72 32.50 -1.96
#